data_9bc1a8124717dbeb52176f103f586377
#
_entry.id   9bc1a8124717dbeb52176f103f586377
#
_cell.length_a   1.000
_cell.length_b   1.000
_cell.length_c   1.000
_cell.angle_alpha   90.00
_cell.angle_beta   90.00
_cell.angle_gamma   90.00
#
_symmetry.space_group_name_H-M   'P 1'
#
loop_
_entity.id
_entity.type
_entity.pdbx_description
1 polymer ?
#
loop_
_entity_poly.entity_id
_entity_poly.type
_entity_poly.pdbx_seq_one_letter_code
_entity_poly.pdbx_strand_id
1 'polypeptide(L)'
;MKVPLVDLVRQYRSIKGSIDSAIKEVLSSGSFILGKNVVTFEKNFAKYCGVKYGVGVASGTDALRLALAALGIKAGDEVITTANTFISTVDAISNNQAKPIFVDVDETYTMDVEKLKEAITPRVKAIIPVHLYGHPAEMAQILEIAEKHGIAVVEDAAQAHGAEYKKRKVGSFGDCACFSFYPAKNLGAYGDGGIILTNDDEIHEKLYMLRNYGQREKNRHEFIGCNSRLDELQAAILNVKLKYLERWNSARRRVAKEYSRRLGE
;
A
#
# COMPACT_ATOMS: atom_id res chain seq x y z
N MET A 1 26.58 11.93 21.18
CA MET A 1 25.14 12.19 20.93
C MET A 1 24.55 10.95 20.25
N LYS A 2 23.47 10.38 20.76
CA LYS A 2 22.82 9.21 20.13
C LYS A 2 21.77 9.72 19.12
N VAL A 3 21.97 9.43 17.84
CA VAL A 3 21.05 9.81 16.75
C VAL A 3 20.24 8.58 16.36
N PRO A 4 18.92 8.52 16.61
CA PRO A 4 18.10 7.40 16.21
C PRO A 4 17.85 7.43 14.68
N LEU A 5 17.72 6.26 14.06
CA LEU A 5 17.37 6.14 12.65
C LEU A 5 15.95 6.69 12.38
N VAL A 6 15.02 6.44 13.30
CA VAL A 6 13.64 6.93 13.28
C VAL A 6 13.29 7.44 14.66
N ASP A 7 12.73 8.65 14.75
CA ASP A 7 12.29 9.28 16.01
C ASP A 7 10.79 9.62 15.96
N LEU A 8 9.97 8.63 16.24
CA LEU A 8 8.51 8.76 16.25
C LEU A 8 8.02 9.64 17.40
N VAL A 9 8.74 9.69 18.53
CA VAL A 9 8.41 10.55 19.67
C VAL A 9 8.55 12.02 19.30
N ARG A 10 9.63 12.37 18.60
CA ARG A 10 9.84 13.73 18.11
C ARG A 10 8.77 14.13 17.09
N GLN A 11 8.40 13.20 16.19
CA GLN A 11 7.31 13.42 15.24
C GLN A 11 6.00 13.69 15.99
N TYR A 12 5.61 12.83 16.94
CA TYR A 12 4.41 13.01 17.76
C TYR A 12 4.40 14.37 18.47
N ARG A 13 5.50 14.73 19.15
CA ARG A 13 5.60 16.02 19.87
C ARG A 13 5.34 17.22 18.98
N SER A 14 5.74 17.15 17.70
CA SER A 14 5.57 18.26 16.74
C SER A 14 4.12 18.50 16.31
N ILE A 15 3.24 17.50 16.49
CA ILE A 15 1.82 17.55 16.10
C ILE A 15 0.89 17.08 17.24
N LYS A 16 1.41 17.07 18.47
CA LYS A 16 0.76 16.49 19.67
C LYS A 16 -0.69 16.94 19.85
N GLY A 17 -0.95 18.24 19.80
CA GLY A 17 -2.28 18.78 20.03
C GLY A 17 -3.33 18.24 19.06
N SER A 18 -2.98 18.14 17.76
CA SER A 18 -3.88 17.61 16.75
C SER A 18 -4.12 16.10 16.91
N ILE A 19 -3.08 15.35 17.27
CA ILE A 19 -3.19 13.89 17.50
C ILE A 19 -4.05 13.61 18.74
N ASP A 20 -3.76 14.26 19.87
CA ASP A 20 -4.49 14.02 21.11
C ASP A 20 -5.97 14.39 20.97
N SER A 21 -6.29 15.47 20.25
CA SER A 21 -7.66 15.87 19.94
C SER A 21 -8.37 14.81 19.10
N ALA A 22 -7.74 14.30 18.05
CA ALA A 22 -8.32 13.28 17.18
C ALA A 22 -8.59 11.96 17.94
N ILE A 23 -7.64 11.52 18.76
CA ILE A 23 -7.81 10.33 19.61
C ILE A 23 -8.96 10.54 20.60
N LYS A 24 -9.00 11.69 21.30
CA LYS A 24 -10.06 12.00 22.27
C LYS A 24 -11.45 12.01 21.62
N GLU A 25 -11.55 12.51 20.40
CA GLU A 25 -12.83 12.51 19.65
C GLU A 25 -13.33 11.09 19.39
N VAL A 26 -12.45 10.17 18.95
CA VAL A 26 -12.82 8.75 18.75
C VAL A 26 -13.23 8.10 20.06
N LEU A 27 -12.45 8.28 21.14
CA LEU A 27 -12.79 7.72 22.45
C LEU A 27 -14.13 8.23 22.98
N SER A 28 -14.42 9.51 22.78
CA SER A 28 -15.69 10.12 23.22
C SER A 28 -16.88 9.66 22.40
N SER A 29 -16.68 9.27 21.13
CA SER A 29 -17.75 8.78 20.25
C SER A 29 -18.15 7.33 20.52
N GLY A 30 -17.22 6.51 21.07
CA GLY A 30 -17.40 5.06 21.22
C GLY A 30 -17.44 4.28 19.90
N SER A 31 -17.23 4.93 18.75
CA SER A 31 -17.22 4.31 17.43
C SER A 31 -15.77 3.91 17.09
N PHE A 32 -15.44 2.62 17.19
CA PHE A 32 -14.06 2.16 17.05
C PHE A 32 -13.79 1.41 15.75
N ILE A 33 -14.83 0.96 15.03
CA ILE A 33 -14.71 0.11 13.84
C ILE A 33 -15.52 0.70 12.69
N LEU A 34 -14.86 0.88 11.52
CA LEU A 34 -15.47 1.32 10.26
C LEU A 34 -16.33 2.60 10.39
N GLY A 35 -15.89 3.56 11.19
CA GLY A 35 -16.58 4.82 11.42
C GLY A 35 -16.16 5.92 10.43
N LYS A 36 -16.48 7.16 10.81
CA LYS A 36 -16.28 8.34 9.96
C LYS A 36 -14.81 8.62 9.61
N ASN A 37 -13.87 8.30 10.53
CA ASN A 37 -12.45 8.57 10.27
C ASN A 37 -11.88 7.61 9.25
N VAL A 38 -12.30 6.33 9.26
CA VAL A 38 -11.93 5.36 8.23
C VAL A 38 -12.44 5.84 6.86
N VAL A 39 -13.72 6.16 6.73
CA VAL A 39 -14.32 6.65 5.47
C VAL A 39 -13.61 7.94 4.98
N THR A 40 -13.32 8.86 5.90
CA THR A 40 -12.63 10.11 5.57
C THR A 40 -11.21 9.85 5.11
N PHE A 41 -10.49 8.96 5.78
CA PHE A 41 -9.11 8.62 5.43
C PHE A 41 -9.02 7.92 4.07
N GLU A 42 -9.89 6.96 3.82
CA GLU A 42 -9.99 6.26 2.53
C GLU A 42 -10.15 7.25 1.37
N LYS A 43 -11.12 8.17 1.48
CA LYS A 43 -11.36 9.22 0.49
C LYS A 43 -10.16 10.16 0.32
N ASN A 44 -9.59 10.62 1.43
CA ASN A 44 -8.49 11.57 1.40
C ASN A 44 -7.21 10.95 0.83
N PHE A 45 -6.91 9.69 1.17
CA PHE A 45 -5.70 9.02 0.66
C PHE A 45 -5.86 8.61 -0.80
N ALA A 46 -7.04 8.13 -1.22
CA ALA A 46 -7.36 7.89 -2.62
C ALA A 46 -7.20 9.18 -3.45
N LYS A 47 -7.78 10.29 -2.99
CA LYS A 47 -7.62 11.62 -3.62
C LYS A 47 -6.15 12.05 -3.68
N TYR A 48 -5.37 11.82 -2.62
CA TYR A 48 -3.95 12.15 -2.57
C TYR A 48 -3.15 11.39 -3.64
N CYS A 49 -3.48 10.13 -3.88
CA CYS A 49 -2.86 9.31 -4.93
C CYS A 49 -3.47 9.51 -6.32
N GLY A 50 -4.60 10.23 -6.45
CA GLY A 50 -5.27 10.47 -7.72
C GLY A 50 -6.08 9.29 -8.24
N VAL A 51 -6.66 8.48 -7.31
CA VAL A 51 -7.51 7.32 -7.63
C VAL A 51 -8.92 7.48 -7.02
N LYS A 52 -9.85 6.66 -7.52
CA LYS A 52 -11.27 6.76 -7.17
C LYS A 52 -11.57 6.22 -5.77
N TYR A 53 -10.99 5.06 -5.41
CA TYR A 53 -11.33 4.32 -4.20
C TYR A 53 -10.11 3.98 -3.35
N GLY A 54 -10.33 3.96 -2.04
CA GLY A 54 -9.44 3.38 -1.06
C GLY A 54 -10.21 2.50 -0.09
N VAL A 55 -9.64 1.36 0.28
CA VAL A 55 -10.21 0.40 1.24
C VAL A 55 -9.18 0.16 2.35
N GLY A 56 -9.44 0.71 3.53
CA GLY A 56 -8.58 0.57 4.70
C GLY A 56 -8.64 -0.84 5.29
N VAL A 57 -7.48 -1.43 5.55
CA VAL A 57 -7.29 -2.79 6.05
C VAL A 57 -6.31 -2.84 7.22
N ALA A 58 -6.16 -4.01 7.85
CA ALA A 58 -5.38 -4.14 9.09
C ALA A 58 -3.87 -3.97 8.91
N SER A 59 -3.32 -4.23 7.72
CA SER A 59 -1.88 -4.10 7.46
C SER A 59 -1.58 -4.01 5.97
N GLY A 60 -0.33 -3.66 5.61
CA GLY A 60 0.15 -3.74 4.22
C GLY A 60 0.17 -5.17 3.68
N THR A 61 0.44 -6.15 4.53
CA THR A 61 0.39 -7.58 4.17
C THR A 61 -1.02 -8.00 3.78
N ASP A 62 -2.01 -7.60 4.57
CA ASP A 62 -3.41 -7.84 4.25
C ASP A 62 -3.85 -7.09 3.00
N ALA A 63 -3.32 -5.88 2.77
CA ALA A 63 -3.61 -5.13 1.55
C ALA A 63 -3.21 -5.94 0.31
N LEU A 64 -1.99 -6.47 0.24
CA LEU A 64 -1.52 -7.29 -0.86
C LEU A 64 -2.33 -8.59 -1.00
N ARG A 65 -2.56 -9.29 0.12
CA ARG A 65 -3.33 -10.53 0.14
C ARG A 65 -4.76 -10.34 -0.38
N LEU A 66 -5.46 -9.31 0.08
CA LEU A 66 -6.84 -9.04 -0.31
C LEU A 66 -6.95 -8.48 -1.73
N ALA A 67 -5.97 -7.71 -2.21
CA ALA A 67 -5.90 -7.27 -3.60
C ALA A 67 -5.83 -8.46 -4.55
N LEU A 68 -4.94 -9.42 -4.28
CA LEU A 68 -4.84 -10.65 -5.06
C LEU A 68 -6.13 -11.49 -5.01
N ALA A 69 -6.74 -11.62 -3.83
CA ALA A 69 -8.02 -12.33 -3.67
C ALA A 69 -9.16 -11.65 -4.45
N ALA A 70 -9.24 -10.31 -4.44
CA ALA A 70 -10.26 -9.57 -5.18
C ALA A 70 -10.09 -9.71 -6.70
N LEU A 71 -8.85 -9.84 -7.18
CA LEU A 71 -8.50 -10.13 -8.57
C LEU A 71 -8.73 -11.60 -8.96
N GLY A 72 -9.12 -12.46 -8.02
CA GLY A 72 -9.42 -13.86 -8.26
C GLY A 72 -8.20 -14.77 -8.33
N ILE A 73 -7.05 -14.34 -7.85
CA ILE A 73 -5.83 -15.14 -7.76
C ILE A 73 -6.03 -16.32 -6.80
N LYS A 74 -5.65 -17.52 -7.22
CA LYS A 74 -5.97 -18.79 -6.53
C LYS A 74 -4.91 -19.86 -6.78
N ALA A 75 -5.14 -21.04 -6.22
CA ALA A 75 -4.30 -22.23 -6.44
C ALA A 75 -4.12 -22.55 -7.92
N GLY A 76 -2.88 -22.77 -8.33
CA GLY A 76 -2.48 -23.05 -9.72
C GLY A 76 -2.06 -21.81 -10.51
N ASP A 77 -2.39 -20.60 -10.05
CA ASP A 77 -1.92 -19.37 -10.64
C ASP A 77 -0.48 -19.08 -10.27
N GLU A 78 0.22 -18.36 -11.15
CA GLU A 78 1.56 -17.83 -10.90
C GLU A 78 1.48 -16.29 -10.77
N VAL A 79 2.24 -15.74 -9.81
CA VAL A 79 2.36 -14.30 -9.60
C VAL A 79 3.82 -13.91 -9.61
N ILE A 80 4.19 -12.98 -10.51
CA ILE A 80 5.57 -12.51 -10.65
C ILE A 80 5.81 -11.37 -9.65
N THR A 81 6.94 -11.43 -8.94
CA THR A 81 7.49 -10.34 -8.13
C THR A 81 9.00 -10.39 -8.10
N THR A 82 9.66 -9.45 -7.41
CA THR A 82 11.12 -9.45 -7.22
C THR A 82 11.51 -10.24 -5.99
N ALA A 83 12.69 -10.89 -6.01
CA ALA A 83 13.25 -11.52 -4.81
C ALA A 83 13.69 -10.48 -3.76
N ASN A 84 14.12 -9.30 -4.21
CA ASN A 84 14.49 -8.18 -3.34
C ASN A 84 13.24 -7.39 -2.93
N THR A 85 12.49 -7.95 -1.99
CA THR A 85 11.30 -7.33 -1.40
C THR A 85 11.18 -7.69 0.09
N PHE A 86 10.21 -7.08 0.78
CA PHE A 86 9.83 -7.55 2.11
C PHE A 86 8.99 -8.83 1.98
N ILE A 87 9.16 -9.76 2.91
CA ILE A 87 8.54 -11.10 2.87
C ILE A 87 7.01 -11.06 2.67
N SER A 88 6.33 -9.99 3.11
CA SER A 88 4.88 -9.85 2.96
C SER A 88 4.38 -9.93 1.52
N THR A 89 5.19 -9.52 0.53
CA THR A 89 4.82 -9.65 -0.88
C THR A 89 4.68 -11.12 -1.26
N VAL A 90 5.61 -11.96 -0.81
CA VAL A 90 5.61 -13.41 -1.04
C VAL A 90 4.53 -14.11 -0.21
N ASP A 91 4.37 -13.71 1.06
CA ASP A 91 3.32 -14.23 1.94
C ASP A 91 1.94 -14.00 1.35
N ALA A 92 1.69 -12.82 0.78
CA ALA A 92 0.40 -12.49 0.15
C ALA A 92 0.09 -13.42 -1.03
N ILE A 93 1.09 -13.74 -1.86
CA ILE A 93 0.96 -14.69 -2.97
C ILE A 93 0.65 -16.09 -2.43
N SER A 94 1.48 -16.57 -1.48
CA SER A 94 1.38 -17.90 -0.91
C SER A 94 0.07 -18.12 -0.14
N ASN A 95 -0.43 -17.11 0.57
CA ASN A 95 -1.70 -17.17 1.28
C ASN A 95 -2.92 -17.24 0.34
N ASN A 96 -2.79 -16.81 -0.91
CA ASN A 96 -3.77 -17.05 -1.97
C ASN A 96 -3.55 -18.39 -2.69
N GLN A 97 -2.64 -19.25 -2.17
CA GLN A 97 -2.27 -20.56 -2.73
C GLN A 97 -1.68 -20.46 -4.16
N ALA A 98 -1.32 -19.28 -4.60
CA ALA A 98 -0.62 -19.05 -5.86
C ALA A 98 0.89 -19.28 -5.68
N LYS A 99 1.57 -19.52 -6.80
CA LYS A 99 3.01 -19.76 -6.84
C LYS A 99 3.75 -18.45 -7.10
N PRO A 100 4.65 -17.98 -6.21
CA PRO A 100 5.50 -16.86 -6.51
C PRO A 100 6.55 -17.23 -7.57
N ILE A 101 6.69 -16.38 -8.57
CA ILE A 101 7.77 -16.44 -9.59
C ILE A 101 8.64 -15.22 -9.36
N PHE A 102 9.92 -15.46 -9.12
CA PHE A 102 10.87 -14.38 -8.85
C PHE A 102 11.60 -13.96 -10.13
N VAL A 103 11.68 -12.66 -10.32
CA VAL A 103 12.58 -12.03 -11.28
C VAL A 103 13.62 -11.19 -10.55
N ASP A 104 14.75 -10.96 -11.19
CA ASP A 104 15.79 -10.13 -10.61
C ASP A 104 15.43 -8.64 -10.67
N VAL A 105 16.22 -7.83 -10.02
CA VAL A 105 16.13 -6.37 -10.03
C VAL A 105 17.21 -5.79 -10.93
N ASP A 106 16.93 -4.61 -11.47
CA ASP A 106 17.91 -3.80 -12.19
C ASP A 106 18.83 -3.02 -11.21
N GLU A 107 19.66 -2.13 -11.74
CA GLU A 107 20.56 -1.27 -10.98
C GLU A 107 19.83 -0.28 -10.03
N THR A 108 18.53 -0.08 -10.21
CA THR A 108 17.71 0.77 -9.35
C THR A 108 17.06 -0.02 -8.19
N TYR A 109 17.36 -1.31 -8.08
CA TYR A 109 16.74 -2.25 -7.13
C TYR A 109 15.24 -2.44 -7.33
N THR A 110 14.69 -2.07 -8.50
CA THR A 110 13.31 -2.37 -8.88
C THR A 110 13.26 -3.49 -9.93
N MET A 111 12.08 -3.97 -10.26
CA MET A 111 11.88 -5.11 -11.18
C MET A 111 12.57 -4.89 -12.53
N ASP A 112 13.49 -5.77 -12.90
CA ASP A 112 14.09 -5.81 -14.24
C ASP A 112 13.03 -6.19 -15.27
N VAL A 113 12.74 -5.29 -16.20
CA VAL A 113 11.69 -5.45 -17.22
C VAL A 113 12.03 -6.54 -18.24
N GLU A 114 13.32 -6.73 -18.58
CA GLU A 114 13.72 -7.79 -19.50
C GLU A 114 13.53 -9.17 -18.82
N LYS A 115 13.88 -9.30 -17.57
CA LYS A 115 13.62 -10.51 -16.79
C LYS A 115 12.14 -10.77 -16.59
N LEU A 116 11.32 -9.72 -16.45
CA LEU A 116 9.88 -9.85 -16.43
C LEU A 116 9.35 -10.48 -17.73
N LYS A 117 9.80 -10.02 -18.91
CA LYS A 117 9.40 -10.57 -20.20
C LYS A 117 9.72 -12.07 -20.32
N GLU A 118 10.91 -12.46 -19.88
CA GLU A 118 11.36 -13.85 -19.90
C GLU A 118 10.52 -14.78 -18.99
N ALA A 119 9.95 -14.23 -17.90
CA ALA A 119 9.20 -14.99 -16.90
C ALA A 119 7.71 -15.19 -17.21
N ILE A 120 7.18 -14.56 -18.28
CA ILE A 120 5.75 -14.66 -18.62
C ILE A 120 5.42 -16.07 -19.12
N THR A 121 4.46 -16.70 -18.47
CA THR A 121 3.85 -17.97 -18.87
C THR A 121 2.33 -17.85 -18.92
N PRO A 122 1.60 -18.78 -19.53
CA PRO A 122 0.12 -18.78 -19.53
C PRO A 122 -0.51 -18.89 -18.12
N ARG A 123 0.27 -19.33 -17.11
CA ARG A 123 -0.17 -19.42 -15.71
C ARG A 123 0.01 -18.12 -14.93
N VAL A 124 0.78 -17.18 -15.45
CA VAL A 124 0.95 -15.87 -14.79
C VAL A 124 -0.35 -15.10 -14.88
N LYS A 125 -0.90 -14.71 -13.72
CA LYS A 125 -2.16 -13.97 -13.58
C LYS A 125 -2.01 -12.60 -12.96
N ALA A 126 -0.90 -12.37 -12.24
CA ALA A 126 -0.59 -11.05 -11.68
C ALA A 126 0.91 -10.79 -11.70
N ILE A 127 1.25 -9.49 -11.72
CA ILE A 127 2.60 -8.96 -11.50
C ILE A 127 2.51 -8.02 -10.30
N ILE A 128 3.46 -8.17 -9.34
CA ILE A 128 3.60 -7.26 -8.21
C ILE A 128 4.93 -6.51 -8.33
N PRO A 129 4.96 -5.36 -9.01
CA PRO A 129 6.11 -4.46 -8.94
C PRO A 129 6.21 -3.87 -7.54
N VAL A 130 7.43 -3.81 -7.00
CA VAL A 130 7.70 -3.25 -5.68
C VAL A 130 8.41 -1.92 -5.84
N HIS A 131 7.84 -0.85 -5.30
CA HIS A 131 8.44 0.49 -5.27
C HIS A 131 9.39 0.60 -4.07
N LEU A 132 10.49 -0.15 -4.14
CA LEU A 132 11.40 -0.34 -3.02
C LEU A 132 12.07 0.97 -2.62
N TYR A 133 12.16 1.24 -1.32
CA TYR A 133 12.72 2.47 -0.72
C TYR A 133 12.08 3.77 -1.23
N GLY A 134 10.92 3.69 -1.89
CA GLY A 134 10.24 4.84 -2.47
C GLY A 134 10.71 5.18 -3.89
N HIS A 135 11.52 4.31 -4.52
CA HIS A 135 11.85 4.41 -5.94
C HIS A 135 10.80 3.67 -6.77
N PRO A 136 10.11 4.35 -7.71
CA PRO A 136 9.09 3.69 -8.53
C PRO A 136 9.72 2.69 -9.51
N ALA A 137 9.10 1.51 -9.66
CA ALA A 137 9.42 0.61 -10.75
C ALA A 137 9.04 1.22 -12.11
N GLU A 138 9.57 0.68 -13.21
CA GLU A 138 9.31 1.13 -14.58
C GLU A 138 7.89 0.81 -15.05
N MET A 139 6.91 1.46 -14.40
CA MET A 139 5.48 1.17 -14.55
C MET A 139 4.99 1.22 -15.99
N ALA A 140 5.49 2.12 -16.84
CA ALA A 140 5.04 2.21 -18.22
C ALA A 140 5.32 0.91 -18.99
N GLN A 141 6.50 0.35 -18.86
CA GLN A 141 6.89 -0.89 -19.54
C GLN A 141 6.21 -2.11 -18.90
N ILE A 142 6.08 -2.14 -17.57
CA ILE A 142 5.39 -3.21 -16.85
C ILE A 142 3.91 -3.28 -17.28
N LEU A 143 3.23 -2.14 -17.37
CA LEU A 143 1.82 -2.08 -17.79
C LEU A 143 1.63 -2.49 -19.25
N GLU A 144 2.54 -2.09 -20.16
CA GLU A 144 2.51 -2.52 -21.57
C GLU A 144 2.61 -4.05 -21.69
N ILE A 145 3.51 -4.68 -20.91
CA ILE A 145 3.65 -6.13 -20.86
C ILE A 145 2.38 -6.78 -20.31
N ALA A 146 1.88 -6.26 -19.18
CA ALA A 146 0.71 -6.78 -18.52
C ALA A 146 -0.54 -6.72 -19.42
N GLU A 147 -0.79 -5.60 -20.08
CA GLU A 147 -1.89 -5.40 -21.03
C GLU A 147 -1.80 -6.38 -22.19
N LYS A 148 -0.62 -6.52 -22.82
CA LYS A 148 -0.39 -7.45 -23.93
C LYS A 148 -0.76 -8.90 -23.59
N HIS A 149 -0.60 -9.31 -22.33
CA HIS A 149 -0.79 -10.68 -21.88
C HIS A 149 -2.08 -10.87 -21.05
N GLY A 150 -2.85 -9.82 -20.80
CA GLY A 150 -4.07 -9.87 -19.97
C GLY A 150 -3.75 -10.21 -18.50
N ILE A 151 -2.66 -9.68 -17.95
CA ILE A 151 -2.15 -9.95 -16.60
C ILE A 151 -2.45 -8.75 -15.70
N ALA A 152 -2.99 -8.99 -14.50
CA ALA A 152 -3.27 -7.94 -13.54
C ALA A 152 -1.98 -7.37 -12.92
N VAL A 153 -2.01 -6.09 -12.54
CA VAL A 153 -0.88 -5.42 -11.87
C VAL A 153 -1.29 -4.92 -10.49
N VAL A 154 -0.56 -5.35 -9.46
CA VAL A 154 -0.74 -4.91 -8.07
C VAL A 154 0.52 -4.18 -7.62
N GLU A 155 0.45 -2.86 -7.46
CA GLU A 155 1.59 -2.08 -6.95
C GLU A 155 1.83 -2.37 -5.47
N ASP A 156 3.01 -2.89 -5.11
CA ASP A 156 3.47 -2.86 -3.72
C ASP A 156 4.14 -1.50 -3.45
N ALA A 157 3.33 -0.57 -2.96
CA ALA A 157 3.74 0.79 -2.63
C ALA A 157 3.96 1.01 -1.12
N ALA A 158 4.15 -0.08 -0.35
CA ALA A 158 4.30 -0.05 1.10
C ALA A 158 5.45 0.85 1.59
N GLN A 159 6.40 1.21 0.74
CA GLN A 159 7.53 2.10 1.05
C GLN A 159 7.51 3.41 0.24
N ALA A 160 6.45 3.69 -0.53
CA ALA A 160 6.48 4.72 -1.56
C ALA A 160 5.39 5.80 -1.42
N HIS A 161 5.00 6.14 -0.18
CA HIS A 161 3.99 7.18 0.09
C HIS A 161 4.38 8.53 -0.47
N GLY A 162 3.73 8.94 -1.56
CA GLY A 162 3.99 10.22 -2.25
C GLY A 162 5.13 10.19 -3.26
N ALA A 163 5.69 9.02 -3.58
CA ALA A 163 6.60 8.86 -4.71
C ALA A 163 5.84 9.07 -6.04
N GLU A 164 6.56 9.51 -7.06
CA GLU A 164 5.97 9.84 -8.37
C GLU A 164 6.77 9.17 -9.49
N TYR A 165 6.06 8.57 -10.43
CA TYR A 165 6.58 8.12 -11.71
C TYR A 165 5.96 8.95 -12.83
N LYS A 166 6.79 9.61 -13.65
CA LYS A 166 6.35 10.51 -14.74
C LYS A 166 5.27 11.53 -14.30
N LYS A 167 5.47 12.16 -13.12
CA LYS A 167 4.58 13.16 -12.50
C LYS A 167 3.21 12.64 -12.04
N ARG A 168 3.00 11.33 -12.00
CA ARG A 168 1.84 10.69 -11.38
C ARG A 168 2.29 9.95 -10.11
N LYS A 169 1.50 10.01 -9.06
CA LYS A 169 1.82 9.30 -7.82
C LYS A 169 1.73 7.79 -8.04
N VAL A 170 2.70 7.04 -7.48
CA VAL A 170 2.57 5.59 -7.37
C VAL A 170 1.32 5.25 -6.57
N GLY A 171 0.74 4.09 -6.85
CA GLY A 171 -0.57 3.72 -6.33
C GLY A 171 -1.73 4.11 -7.26
N SER A 172 -1.43 4.68 -8.44
CA SER A 172 -2.44 5.06 -9.43
C SER A 172 -2.31 4.35 -10.78
N PHE A 173 -1.40 3.39 -10.89
CA PHE A 173 -1.06 2.79 -12.18
C PHE A 173 -1.69 1.43 -12.42
N GLY A 174 -1.59 0.51 -11.45
CA GLY A 174 -2.09 -0.85 -11.56
C GLY A 174 -3.60 -0.98 -11.32
N ASP A 175 -4.11 -2.21 -11.41
CA ASP A 175 -5.49 -2.55 -11.05
C ASP A 175 -5.76 -2.31 -9.57
N CYS A 176 -4.75 -2.62 -8.75
CA CYS A 176 -4.70 -2.31 -7.32
C CYS A 176 -3.34 -1.73 -6.93
N ALA A 177 -3.33 -0.96 -5.84
CA ALA A 177 -2.09 -0.58 -5.17
C ALA A 177 -2.21 -0.70 -3.66
N CYS A 178 -1.16 -1.21 -3.02
CA CYS A 178 -1.15 -1.58 -1.61
C CYS A 178 -0.14 -0.74 -0.83
N PHE A 179 -0.61 -0.10 0.25
CA PHE A 179 0.22 0.69 1.14
C PHE A 179 0.19 0.14 2.56
N SER A 180 1.31 0.29 3.25
CA SER A 180 1.44 -0.05 4.68
C SER A 180 1.51 1.22 5.51
N PHE A 181 0.80 1.24 6.62
CA PHE A 181 0.90 2.30 7.61
C PHE A 181 1.62 1.85 8.88
N TYR A 182 2.51 0.84 8.77
CA TYR A 182 3.41 0.48 9.87
C TYR A 182 4.12 1.75 10.40
N PRO A 183 4.31 1.92 11.72
CA PRO A 183 4.71 3.19 12.34
C PRO A 183 5.93 3.87 11.73
N ALA A 184 6.93 3.11 11.26
CA ALA A 184 8.15 3.65 10.65
C ALA A 184 8.00 4.06 9.18
N LYS A 185 6.85 3.81 8.53
CA LYS A 185 6.60 4.25 7.15
C LYS A 185 6.46 5.77 7.06
N ASN A 186 6.63 6.34 5.87
CA ASN A 186 6.54 7.78 5.64
C ASN A 186 5.21 8.37 6.13
N LEU A 187 4.12 7.64 5.96
CA LEU A 187 2.84 7.85 6.61
C LEU A 187 2.56 6.64 7.50
N GLY A 188 2.95 6.71 8.77
CA GLY A 188 2.77 5.60 9.73
C GLY A 188 1.66 5.90 10.72
N ALA A 189 0.84 4.90 11.05
CA ALA A 189 -0.09 4.91 12.16
C ALA A 189 0.62 4.82 13.52
N TYR A 190 -0.11 4.67 14.60
CA TYR A 190 0.42 4.34 15.93
C TYR A 190 0.04 2.91 16.33
N GLY A 191 0.09 2.02 15.35
CA GLY A 191 -0.19 0.61 15.34
C GLY A 191 -0.10 0.11 13.91
N ASP A 192 -0.72 -1.03 13.62
CA ASP A 192 -0.80 -1.53 12.25
C ASP A 192 -1.89 -0.83 11.44
N GLY A 193 -1.75 -0.90 10.13
CA GLY A 193 -2.70 -0.39 9.16
C GLY A 193 -2.20 -0.56 7.73
N GLY A 194 -3.14 -0.57 6.81
CA GLY A 194 -2.89 -0.60 5.38
C GLY A 194 -4.07 -0.05 4.61
N ILE A 195 -3.89 0.12 3.31
CA ILE A 195 -4.94 0.50 2.38
C ILE A 195 -4.70 -0.11 1.01
N ILE A 196 -5.78 -0.47 0.35
CA ILE A 196 -5.78 -0.87 -1.06
C ILE A 196 -6.44 0.24 -1.85
N LEU A 197 -5.82 0.66 -2.93
CA LEU A 197 -6.35 1.66 -3.86
C LEU A 197 -6.75 0.97 -5.16
N THR A 198 -7.84 1.43 -5.78
CA THR A 198 -8.27 0.99 -7.10
C THR A 198 -9.15 2.04 -7.78
N ASN A 199 -9.23 1.99 -9.12
CA ASN A 199 -10.19 2.77 -9.90
C ASN A 199 -11.40 1.94 -10.34
N ASP A 200 -11.34 0.63 -10.14
CA ASP A 200 -12.36 -0.32 -10.57
C ASP A 200 -13.47 -0.48 -9.52
N ASP A 201 -14.73 -0.38 -9.97
CA ASP A 201 -15.91 -0.43 -9.10
C ASP A 201 -16.15 -1.85 -8.55
N GLU A 202 -15.93 -2.88 -9.36
CA GLU A 202 -16.15 -4.27 -8.94
C GLU A 202 -15.09 -4.74 -7.97
N ILE A 203 -13.82 -4.37 -8.21
CA ILE A 203 -12.72 -4.65 -7.28
C ILE A 203 -12.97 -3.94 -5.95
N HIS A 204 -13.39 -2.68 -5.98
CA HIS A 204 -13.73 -1.93 -4.77
C HIS A 204 -14.82 -2.61 -3.95
N GLU A 205 -15.93 -3.02 -4.58
CA GLU A 205 -17.01 -3.73 -3.89
C GLU A 205 -16.55 -5.05 -3.26
N LYS A 206 -15.76 -5.84 -4.01
CA LYS A 206 -15.19 -7.10 -3.49
C LYS A 206 -14.28 -6.86 -2.29
N LEU A 207 -13.39 -5.87 -2.36
CA LEU A 207 -12.47 -5.50 -1.27
C LEU A 207 -13.22 -5.03 -0.04
N TYR A 208 -14.26 -4.21 -0.22
CA TYR A 208 -15.12 -3.72 0.85
C TYR A 208 -15.76 -4.87 1.63
N MET A 209 -16.27 -5.89 0.92
CA MET A 209 -16.83 -7.08 1.53
C MET A 209 -15.75 -8.00 2.12
N LEU A 210 -14.65 -8.28 1.38
CA LEU A 210 -13.58 -9.17 1.80
C LEU A 210 -13.00 -8.79 3.17
N ARG A 211 -12.73 -7.50 3.40
CA ARG A 211 -12.15 -7.01 4.67
C ARG A 211 -13.07 -7.20 5.88
N ASN A 212 -14.34 -7.45 5.66
CA ASN A 212 -15.36 -7.51 6.70
C ASN A 212 -16.23 -8.77 6.55
N TYR A 213 -15.60 -9.95 6.60
CA TYR A 213 -16.23 -11.29 6.57
C TYR A 213 -17.07 -11.58 5.33
N GLY A 214 -16.84 -10.95 4.20
CA GLY A 214 -17.62 -11.13 2.96
C GLY A 214 -19.05 -10.60 3.04
N GLN A 215 -19.32 -9.69 4.00
CA GLN A 215 -20.68 -9.14 4.16
C GLN A 215 -20.86 -7.82 3.40
N ARG A 216 -21.95 -7.73 2.64
CA ARG A 216 -22.42 -6.50 2.01
C ARG A 216 -23.14 -5.60 3.02
N GLU A 217 -23.99 -6.19 3.82
CA GLU A 217 -24.76 -5.57 4.89
C GLU A 217 -24.61 -6.40 6.17
N LYS A 218 -24.91 -5.82 7.32
CA LYS A 218 -24.82 -6.52 8.61
C LYS A 218 -25.58 -7.85 8.57
N ASN A 219 -24.87 -8.95 8.86
CA ASN A 219 -25.37 -10.34 8.86
C ASN A 219 -25.76 -10.91 7.49
N ARG A 220 -25.43 -10.24 6.37
CA ARG A 220 -25.62 -10.78 5.03
C ARG A 220 -24.26 -10.99 4.35
N HIS A 221 -23.80 -12.26 4.40
CA HIS A 221 -22.52 -12.67 3.81
C HIS A 221 -22.74 -13.25 2.41
N GLU A 222 -22.01 -12.76 1.41
CA GLU A 222 -22.11 -13.23 0.04
C GLU A 222 -21.02 -14.26 -0.31
N PHE A 223 -19.91 -14.20 0.42
CA PHE A 223 -18.79 -15.15 0.28
C PHE A 223 -17.94 -15.15 1.56
N ILE A 224 -16.95 -16.06 1.61
CA ILE A 224 -16.02 -16.13 2.75
C ILE A 224 -15.02 -14.97 2.65
N GLY A 225 -15.05 -14.07 3.62
CA GLY A 225 -14.10 -12.99 3.79
C GLY A 225 -13.28 -13.16 5.09
N CYS A 226 -12.63 -12.10 5.52
CA CYS A 226 -11.84 -12.09 6.75
C CYS A 226 -12.12 -10.84 7.59
N ASN A 227 -11.57 -10.82 8.80
CA ASN A 227 -11.49 -9.60 9.61
C ASN A 227 -10.17 -8.90 9.31
N SER A 228 -10.19 -7.92 8.41
CA SER A 228 -9.04 -7.08 8.10
C SER A 228 -9.51 -5.64 7.90
N ARG A 229 -9.60 -4.89 8.98
CA ARG A 229 -10.13 -3.52 8.98
C ARG A 229 -9.10 -2.55 9.53
N LEU A 230 -9.06 -1.35 8.98
CA LEU A 230 -8.34 -0.24 9.60
C LEU A 230 -9.14 0.26 10.80
N ASP A 231 -8.50 0.31 11.98
CA ASP A 231 -9.13 0.82 13.19
C ASP A 231 -9.43 2.31 13.10
N GLU A 232 -10.54 2.72 13.70
CA GLU A 232 -10.97 4.13 13.70
C GLU A 232 -9.94 5.05 14.38
N LEU A 233 -9.28 4.57 15.44
CA LEU A 233 -8.20 5.30 16.09
C LEU A 233 -7.00 5.52 15.14
N GLN A 234 -6.60 4.49 14.41
CA GLN A 234 -5.49 4.61 13.46
C GLN A 234 -5.86 5.50 12.28
N ALA A 235 -7.08 5.41 11.78
CA ALA A 235 -7.59 6.28 10.72
C ALA A 235 -7.62 7.76 11.14
N ALA A 236 -8.04 8.06 12.36
CA ALA A 236 -8.03 9.42 12.91
C ALA A 236 -6.61 9.99 12.97
N ILE A 237 -5.64 9.21 13.46
CA ILE A 237 -4.22 9.57 13.49
C ILE A 237 -3.68 9.81 12.08
N LEU A 238 -3.99 8.90 11.14
CA LEU A 238 -3.55 8.99 9.75
C LEU A 238 -4.15 10.22 9.03
N ASN A 239 -5.41 10.58 9.29
CA ASN A 239 -6.02 11.81 8.78
C ASN A 239 -5.28 13.08 9.22
N VAL A 240 -4.80 13.12 10.47
CA VAL A 240 -3.95 14.22 10.95
C VAL A 240 -2.62 14.20 10.21
N LYS A 241 -1.94 13.05 10.17
CA LYS A 241 -0.57 12.91 9.63
C LYS A 241 -0.50 13.11 8.12
N LEU A 242 -1.54 12.76 7.38
CA LEU A 242 -1.61 12.95 5.93
C LEU A 242 -1.41 14.42 5.52
N LYS A 243 -1.89 15.37 6.31
CA LYS A 243 -1.71 16.82 6.10
C LYS A 243 -0.24 17.26 6.12
N TYR A 244 0.63 16.46 6.73
CA TYR A 244 2.06 16.76 6.89
C TYR A 244 2.96 15.94 5.97
N LEU A 245 2.43 14.94 5.26
CA LEU A 245 3.20 13.95 4.50
C LEU A 245 4.14 14.62 3.48
N GLU A 246 3.65 15.55 2.66
CA GLU A 246 4.47 16.24 1.65
C GLU A 246 5.61 17.06 2.28
N ARG A 247 5.33 17.73 3.40
CA ARG A 247 6.36 18.46 4.15
C ARG A 247 7.46 17.52 4.65
N TRP A 248 7.07 16.35 5.18
CA TRP A 248 8.02 15.37 5.68
C TRP A 248 8.81 14.72 4.55
N ASN A 249 8.18 14.39 3.44
CA ASN A 249 8.86 13.85 2.25
C ASN A 249 9.85 14.88 1.67
N SER A 250 9.46 16.14 1.59
CA SER A 250 10.36 17.21 1.16
C SER A 250 11.56 17.39 2.09
N ALA A 251 11.35 17.23 3.41
CA ALA A 251 12.46 17.27 4.37
C ALA A 251 13.42 16.09 4.17
N ARG A 252 12.91 14.86 3.96
CA ARG A 252 13.75 13.68 3.66
C ARG A 252 14.56 13.87 2.38
N ARG A 253 13.94 14.37 1.31
CA ARG A 253 14.66 14.66 0.04
C ARG A 253 15.79 15.68 0.22
N ARG A 254 15.57 16.73 1.06
CA ARG A 254 16.66 17.68 1.37
C ARG A 254 17.81 17.03 2.11
N VAL A 255 17.50 16.17 3.10
CA VAL A 255 18.53 15.44 3.85
C VAL A 255 19.30 14.50 2.93
N ALA A 256 18.63 13.74 2.06
CA ALA A 256 19.29 12.86 1.09
C ALA A 256 20.25 13.64 0.18
N LYS A 257 19.79 14.75 -0.40
CA LYS A 257 20.65 15.64 -1.23
C LYS A 257 21.88 16.15 -0.47
N GLU A 258 21.74 16.45 0.81
CA GLU A 258 22.87 16.91 1.63
C GLU A 258 23.86 15.77 1.89
N TYR A 259 23.39 14.52 2.06
CA TYR A 259 24.27 13.34 2.14
C TYR A 259 25.04 13.15 0.84
N SER A 260 24.37 13.09 -0.32
CA SER A 260 25.03 12.94 -1.63
C SER A 260 26.08 14.04 -1.86
N ARG A 261 25.71 15.31 -1.58
CA ARG A 261 26.66 16.43 -1.71
C ARG A 261 27.90 16.28 -0.84
N ARG A 262 27.78 15.74 0.38
CA ARG A 262 28.92 15.58 1.31
C ARG A 262 29.76 14.34 1.03
N LEU A 263 29.13 13.28 0.55
CA LEU A 263 29.82 12.03 0.27
C LEU A 263 30.42 11.97 -1.15
N GLY A 264 30.09 12.94 -2.03
CA GLY A 264 30.63 13.00 -3.37
C GLY A 264 29.91 12.09 -4.37
N GLU A 265 28.65 11.79 -4.10
CA GLU A 265 27.78 11.01 -4.99
C GLU A 265 26.84 11.90 -5.81
#